data_4d3f909c79ce6306c725501ef9f72bd7
#
_entry.id   4d3f909c79ce6306c725501ef9f72bd7
#
_cell.length_a   1.000
_cell.length_b   1.000
_cell.length_c   1.000
_cell.angle_alpha   90.00
_cell.angle_beta   90.00
_cell.angle_gamma   90.00
#
_symmetry.space_group_name_H-M   'P 1'
#
loop_
_entity.id
_entity.type
_entity.pdbx_description
1 polymer ?
#
loop_
_entity_poly.entity_id
_entity_poly.type
_entity_poly.pdbx_seq_one_letter_code
_entity_poly.pdbx_strand_id
1 'polypeptide(L)'
;MNVTIKNDIKIIHMGEKGPNVLSVTRSKEIIAELNYEECKAVIIMGNEKVFSAGLNLKDLMNAKEPEEVSLIFNTLSDLLVSFREFPGPVISIVGGHAIAGGCLIALASDYRYGMFGMHRMGLNEMAIGIDLPPDMLSIISHSISKKDLFEVATQCKMYTPKQAYKKGLINEYIGNPFIGKKKATAEALRRAKKLAGFYINAGEPFVRLKQSLMHDTEFDYEVLISNWFSPETQAKIKKVMSTLSKK
;
A
#
# COMPACT_ATOMS: atom_id res chain seq x y z
N MET A 1 10.88 13.33 5.66
CA MET A 1 9.53 12.74 5.80
C MET A 1 8.67 13.69 6.61
N ASN A 2 7.38 13.77 6.35
CA ASN A 2 6.42 14.53 7.15
C ASN A 2 5.26 13.59 7.55
N VAL A 3 4.91 13.59 8.83
CA VAL A 3 3.88 12.70 9.38
C VAL A 3 2.83 13.53 10.09
N THR A 4 1.57 13.22 9.84
CA THR A 4 0.44 13.86 10.52
C THR A 4 -0.58 12.82 10.93
N ILE A 5 -1.17 12.97 12.11
CA ILE A 5 -2.22 12.08 12.63
C ILE A 5 -3.48 12.90 12.85
N LYS A 6 -4.61 12.39 12.33
CA LYS A 6 -5.92 12.97 12.58
C LYS A 6 -7.01 11.88 12.47
N ASN A 7 -7.88 11.80 13.48
CA ASN A 7 -8.98 10.83 13.53
C ASN A 7 -8.48 9.38 13.34
N ASP A 8 -7.45 9.00 14.07
CA ASP A 8 -6.79 7.68 14.05
C ASP A 8 -6.19 7.29 12.68
N ILE A 9 -6.08 8.23 11.75
CA ILE A 9 -5.45 8.06 10.45
C ILE A 9 -4.11 8.79 10.44
N LYS A 10 -3.03 8.03 10.29
CA LYS A 10 -1.68 8.56 10.08
C LYS A 10 -1.45 8.76 8.59
N ILE A 11 -0.95 9.93 8.22
CA ILE A 11 -0.56 10.25 6.85
C ILE A 11 0.94 10.44 6.82
N ILE A 12 1.63 9.56 6.09
CA ILE A 12 3.06 9.57 5.86
C ILE A 12 3.32 10.17 4.49
N HIS A 13 3.87 11.38 4.46
CA HIS A 13 4.37 11.99 3.24
C HIS A 13 5.89 11.75 3.17
N MET A 14 6.33 10.85 2.28
CA MET A 14 7.74 10.41 2.20
C MET A 14 8.71 11.55 1.89
N GLY A 15 8.29 12.58 1.17
CA GLY A 15 9.07 13.78 0.90
C GLY A 15 8.41 14.66 -0.15
N GLU A 16 8.53 15.98 0.02
CA GLU A 16 7.96 16.97 -0.91
C GLU A 16 8.80 17.13 -2.18
N LYS A 17 10.08 16.79 -2.13
CA LYS A 17 11.03 16.89 -3.23
C LYS A 17 11.90 15.65 -3.31
N GLY A 18 12.53 15.45 -4.49
CA GLY A 18 13.47 14.36 -4.72
C GLY A 18 12.81 13.02 -5.04
N PRO A 19 13.63 11.98 -5.18
CA PRO A 19 13.21 10.68 -5.70
C PRO A 19 12.54 9.75 -4.68
N ASN A 20 12.44 10.16 -3.40
CA ASN A 20 11.87 9.34 -2.33
C ASN A 20 12.45 7.92 -2.32
N VAL A 21 13.78 7.81 -2.40
CA VAL A 21 14.47 6.52 -2.36
C VAL A 21 14.31 5.83 -1.02
N LEU A 22 14.29 4.51 -1.05
CA LEU A 22 14.23 3.63 0.10
C LEU A 22 15.66 3.28 0.52
N SER A 23 16.30 4.13 1.31
CA SER A 23 17.51 3.78 2.05
C SER A 23 17.15 2.97 3.30
N VAL A 24 18.14 2.29 3.90
CA VAL A 24 17.96 1.59 5.19
C VAL A 24 17.32 2.51 6.24
N THR A 25 17.85 3.73 6.38
CA THR A 25 17.32 4.73 7.32
C THR A 25 15.87 5.08 7.02
N ARG A 26 15.55 5.41 5.78
CA ARG A 26 14.20 5.80 5.36
C ARG A 26 13.19 4.66 5.55
N SER A 27 13.57 3.43 5.23
CA SER A 27 12.70 2.26 5.43
C SER A 27 12.42 2.03 6.90
N LYS A 28 13.43 2.11 7.77
CA LYS A 28 13.25 2.02 9.23
C LYS A 28 12.40 3.15 9.80
N GLU A 29 12.55 4.38 9.31
CA GLU A 29 11.69 5.50 9.68
C GLU A 29 10.21 5.22 9.35
N ILE A 30 9.93 4.68 8.15
CA ILE A 30 8.55 4.33 7.75
C ILE A 30 8.01 3.20 8.61
N ILE A 31 8.79 2.14 8.88
CA ILE A 31 8.40 1.02 9.76
C ILE A 31 8.03 1.53 11.15
N ALA A 32 8.84 2.43 11.72
CA ALA A 32 8.58 3.00 13.04
C ALA A 32 7.25 3.78 13.14
N GLU A 33 6.76 4.30 12.01
CA GLU A 33 5.48 5.00 11.96
C GLU A 33 4.26 4.05 11.89
N LEU A 34 4.48 2.74 11.68
CA LEU A 34 3.42 1.73 11.62
C LEU A 34 3.09 1.21 13.04
N ASN A 35 2.64 2.11 13.90
CA ASN A 35 2.27 1.80 15.28
C ASN A 35 0.73 1.82 15.43
N TYR A 36 0.12 0.64 15.65
CA TYR A 36 -1.33 0.48 15.76
C TYR A 36 -1.92 1.08 17.03
N GLU A 37 -1.13 1.26 18.07
CA GLU A 37 -1.55 1.97 19.28
C GLU A 37 -1.76 3.46 19.04
N GLU A 38 -0.96 4.05 18.13
CA GLU A 38 -1.04 5.47 17.80
C GLU A 38 -2.04 5.79 16.69
N CYS A 39 -2.25 4.85 15.76
CA CYS A 39 -3.17 5.06 14.63
C CYS A 39 -3.81 3.76 14.17
N LYS A 40 -5.05 3.83 13.72
CA LYS A 40 -5.80 2.65 13.23
C LYS A 40 -5.76 2.51 11.72
N ALA A 41 -5.21 3.48 10.99
CA ALA A 41 -5.00 3.42 9.54
C ALA A 41 -3.80 4.25 9.12
N VAL A 42 -3.14 3.84 8.04
CA VAL A 42 -2.01 4.56 7.45
C VAL A 42 -2.31 4.91 6.00
N ILE A 43 -2.04 6.16 5.62
CA ILE A 43 -2.04 6.62 4.23
C ILE A 43 -0.61 7.03 3.92
N ILE A 44 0.00 6.42 2.90
CA ILE A 44 1.35 6.78 2.45
C ILE A 44 1.31 7.43 1.08
N MET A 45 2.09 8.49 0.90
CA MET A 45 2.17 9.22 -0.35
C MET A 45 3.56 9.81 -0.58
N GLY A 46 3.91 9.97 -1.84
CA GLY A 46 5.08 10.72 -2.28
C GLY A 46 4.73 12.14 -2.70
N ASN A 47 5.61 12.74 -3.50
CA ASN A 47 5.33 14.03 -4.13
C ASN A 47 4.64 13.87 -5.50
N GLU A 48 4.27 14.99 -6.13
CA GLU A 48 3.55 15.00 -7.42
C GLU A 48 4.34 14.41 -8.60
N LYS A 49 5.67 14.29 -8.47
CA LYS A 49 6.53 13.73 -9.52
C LYS A 49 6.91 12.29 -9.23
N VAL A 50 7.19 11.97 -7.97
CA VAL A 50 7.71 10.67 -7.56
C VAL A 50 7.00 10.21 -6.28
N PHE A 51 6.33 9.06 -6.35
CA PHE A 51 5.90 8.32 -5.18
C PHE A 51 7.12 7.75 -4.48
N SER A 52 7.84 6.84 -5.16
CA SER A 52 9.17 6.37 -4.75
C SER A 52 9.90 5.78 -5.97
N ALA A 53 11.19 6.04 -6.07
CA ALA A 53 12.07 5.47 -7.08
C ALA A 53 12.65 4.10 -6.68
N GLY A 54 12.24 3.54 -5.55
CA GLY A 54 12.75 2.27 -5.04
C GLY A 54 14.05 2.41 -4.25
N LEU A 55 14.84 1.35 -4.19
CA LEU A 55 16.11 1.32 -3.48
C LEU A 55 17.09 2.39 -3.98
N ASN A 56 17.90 2.90 -3.07
CA ASN A 56 18.97 3.81 -3.43
C ASN A 56 20.11 3.02 -4.11
N LEU A 57 20.17 3.08 -5.43
CA LEU A 57 21.20 2.37 -6.20
C LEU A 57 22.63 2.83 -5.85
N LYS A 58 22.80 4.06 -5.34
CA LYS A 58 24.12 4.51 -4.87
C LYS A 58 24.56 3.74 -3.63
N ASP A 59 23.65 3.45 -2.71
CA ASP A 59 23.96 2.67 -1.52
C ASP A 59 24.37 1.24 -1.92
N LEU A 60 23.64 0.62 -2.86
CA LEU A 60 24.00 -0.69 -3.40
C LEU A 60 25.36 -0.71 -4.12
N MET A 61 25.63 0.31 -4.94
CA MET A 61 26.92 0.41 -5.66
C MET A 61 28.10 0.70 -4.72
N ASN A 62 27.87 1.34 -3.60
CA ASN A 62 28.90 1.67 -2.61
C ASN A 62 29.12 0.57 -1.59
N ALA A 63 28.20 -0.40 -1.48
CA ALA A 63 28.34 -1.57 -0.60
C ALA A 63 29.55 -2.39 -1.04
N LYS A 64 30.45 -2.67 -0.08
CA LYS A 64 31.70 -3.41 -0.32
C LYS A 64 31.61 -4.85 0.16
N GLU A 65 30.74 -5.09 1.13
CA GLU A 65 30.57 -6.40 1.76
C GLU A 65 29.17 -6.96 1.49
N PRO A 66 29.03 -8.30 1.36
CA PRO A 66 27.73 -8.94 1.15
C PRO A 66 26.69 -8.60 2.22
N GLU A 67 27.14 -8.38 3.45
CA GLU A 67 26.30 -8.03 4.59
C GLU A 67 25.63 -6.67 4.42
N GLU A 68 26.31 -5.70 3.81
CA GLU A 68 25.75 -4.37 3.52
C GLU A 68 24.64 -4.47 2.47
N VAL A 69 24.83 -5.29 1.45
CA VAL A 69 23.81 -5.56 0.42
C VAL A 69 22.62 -6.28 1.06
N SER A 70 22.89 -7.31 1.87
CA SER A 70 21.86 -8.06 2.59
C SER A 70 21.02 -7.14 3.51
N LEU A 71 21.66 -6.22 4.21
CA LEU A 71 20.96 -5.24 5.06
C LEU A 71 19.99 -4.38 4.26
N ILE A 72 20.37 -3.94 3.06
CA ILE A 72 19.51 -3.10 2.20
C ILE A 72 18.26 -3.88 1.77
N PHE A 73 18.44 -5.13 1.27
CA PHE A 73 17.31 -5.95 0.82
C PHE A 73 16.43 -6.43 1.97
N ASN A 74 17.04 -6.88 3.08
CA ASN A 74 16.28 -7.31 4.25
C ASN A 74 15.44 -6.14 4.83
N THR A 75 16.01 -4.93 4.89
CA THR A 75 15.25 -3.77 5.35
C THR A 75 14.09 -3.41 4.42
N LEU A 76 14.24 -3.61 3.10
CA LEU A 76 13.10 -3.46 2.18
C LEU A 76 12.05 -4.54 2.44
N SER A 77 12.46 -5.80 2.60
CA SER A 77 11.54 -6.90 2.93
C SER A 77 10.78 -6.61 4.23
N ASP A 78 11.48 -6.21 5.30
CA ASP A 78 10.87 -5.83 6.58
C ASP A 78 9.82 -4.73 6.41
N LEU A 79 10.10 -3.71 5.57
CA LEU A 79 9.14 -2.65 5.27
C LEU A 79 7.90 -3.18 4.56
N LEU A 80 8.06 -4.06 3.58
CA LEU A 80 6.94 -4.65 2.85
C LEU A 80 6.07 -5.54 3.74
N VAL A 81 6.72 -6.36 4.57
CA VAL A 81 6.06 -7.21 5.58
C VAL A 81 5.30 -6.36 6.59
N SER A 82 5.92 -5.27 7.10
CA SER A 82 5.28 -4.39 8.07
C SER A 82 3.98 -3.74 7.55
N PHE A 83 3.87 -3.48 6.23
CA PHE A 83 2.63 -2.97 5.62
C PHE A 83 1.53 -4.04 5.62
N ARG A 84 1.89 -5.28 5.37
CA ARG A 84 0.94 -6.40 5.34
C ARG A 84 0.48 -6.78 6.73
N GLU A 85 1.38 -6.76 7.70
CA GLU A 85 1.10 -7.14 9.08
C GLU A 85 0.49 -6.02 9.92
N PHE A 86 0.56 -4.76 9.47
CA PHE A 86 -0.13 -3.68 10.16
C PHE A 86 -1.63 -4.01 10.26
N PRO A 87 -2.21 -4.06 11.48
CA PRO A 87 -3.58 -4.56 11.66
C PRO A 87 -4.64 -3.73 10.94
N GLY A 88 -4.44 -2.43 10.86
CA GLY A 88 -5.32 -1.52 10.13
C GLY A 88 -5.05 -1.45 8.63
N PRO A 89 -5.85 -0.68 7.88
CA PRO A 89 -5.61 -0.47 6.47
C PRO A 89 -4.37 0.40 6.21
N VAL A 90 -3.54 -0.04 5.27
CA VAL A 90 -2.47 0.75 4.66
C VAL A 90 -2.89 1.13 3.24
N ILE A 91 -2.96 2.42 2.95
CA ILE A 91 -3.46 2.95 1.68
C ILE A 91 -2.38 3.79 1.01
N SER A 92 -2.02 3.47 -0.22
CA SER A 92 -1.07 4.25 -1.02
C SER A 92 -1.76 5.24 -1.95
N ILE A 93 -1.23 6.48 -2.03
CA ILE A 93 -1.62 7.48 -3.04
C ILE A 93 -0.46 7.66 -4.02
N VAL A 94 -0.58 7.05 -5.19
CA VAL A 94 0.44 7.05 -6.24
C VAL A 94 0.21 8.22 -7.19
N GLY A 95 0.76 9.38 -6.83
CA GLY A 95 0.65 10.62 -7.61
C GLY A 95 1.82 10.90 -8.54
N GLY A 96 2.88 10.10 -8.46
CA GLY A 96 4.13 10.22 -9.20
C GLY A 96 4.72 8.85 -9.55
N HIS A 97 5.95 8.83 -10.04
CA HIS A 97 6.65 7.59 -10.39
C HIS A 97 6.74 6.64 -9.21
N ALA A 98 6.38 5.36 -9.43
CA ALA A 98 6.50 4.26 -8.46
C ALA A 98 7.29 3.12 -9.13
N ILE A 99 8.60 3.08 -8.93
CA ILE A 99 9.53 2.23 -9.69
C ILE A 99 10.18 1.22 -8.75
N ALA A 100 10.35 -0.02 -9.21
CA ALA A 100 11.05 -1.08 -8.47
C ALA A 100 10.51 -1.22 -7.03
N GLY A 101 11.35 -1.16 -6.01
CA GLY A 101 10.94 -1.14 -4.61
C GLY A 101 9.83 -0.12 -4.30
N GLY A 102 9.76 1.01 -5.03
CA GLY A 102 8.65 1.97 -4.90
C GLY A 102 7.31 1.44 -5.43
N CYS A 103 7.36 0.58 -6.46
CA CYS A 103 6.19 -0.18 -6.92
C CYS A 103 5.81 -1.24 -5.88
N LEU A 104 6.80 -1.94 -5.30
CA LEU A 104 6.58 -2.97 -4.29
C LEU A 104 5.89 -2.42 -3.03
N ILE A 105 6.33 -1.28 -2.47
CA ILE A 105 5.66 -0.69 -1.30
C ILE A 105 4.22 -0.25 -1.62
N ALA A 106 3.96 0.21 -2.84
CA ALA A 106 2.59 0.46 -3.26
C ALA A 106 1.79 -0.84 -3.31
N LEU A 107 2.33 -1.93 -3.86
CA LEU A 107 1.67 -3.25 -3.94
C LEU A 107 1.49 -3.92 -2.58
N ALA A 108 2.38 -3.66 -1.61
CA ALA A 108 2.24 -4.14 -0.24
C ALA A 108 1.10 -3.44 0.53
N SER A 109 0.61 -2.30 0.04
CA SER A 109 -0.54 -1.61 0.62
C SER A 109 -1.85 -2.32 0.27
N ASP A 110 -2.83 -2.27 1.19
CA ASP A 110 -4.15 -2.88 1.01
C ASP A 110 -4.94 -2.24 -0.14
N TYR A 111 -4.75 -0.92 -0.34
CA TYR A 111 -5.43 -0.18 -1.40
C TYR A 111 -4.54 0.91 -2.01
N ARG A 112 -4.66 1.12 -3.32
CA ARG A 112 -3.84 2.05 -4.10
C ARG A 112 -4.69 2.98 -4.93
N TYR A 113 -4.64 4.27 -4.62
CA TYR A 113 -5.18 5.33 -5.48
C TYR A 113 -4.10 5.81 -6.44
N GLY A 114 -4.35 5.71 -7.75
CA GLY A 114 -3.49 6.28 -8.77
C GLY A 114 -4.08 7.56 -9.36
N MET A 115 -3.24 8.52 -9.67
CA MET A 115 -3.66 9.77 -10.27
C MET A 115 -3.24 9.86 -11.73
N PHE A 116 -3.95 10.67 -12.52
CA PHE A 116 -3.51 10.98 -13.88
C PHE A 116 -2.13 11.63 -13.90
N GLY A 117 -1.38 11.46 -14.99
CA GLY A 117 -0.08 12.09 -15.18
C GLY A 117 0.83 11.34 -16.16
N MET A 118 2.03 11.89 -16.35
CA MET A 118 3.06 11.31 -17.22
C MET A 118 3.98 10.31 -16.49
N HIS A 119 3.73 10.08 -15.21
CA HIS A 119 4.52 9.16 -14.41
C HIS A 119 4.33 7.69 -14.82
N ARG A 120 5.19 6.83 -14.30
CA ARG A 120 5.21 5.40 -14.58
C ARG A 120 5.21 4.61 -13.28
N MET A 121 4.62 3.41 -13.34
CA MET A 121 4.63 2.43 -12.27
C MET A 121 5.03 1.07 -12.85
N GLY A 122 5.92 0.36 -12.18
CA GLY A 122 6.35 -0.97 -12.63
C GLY A 122 7.59 -1.47 -11.92
N LEU A 123 7.88 -2.73 -12.20
CA LEU A 123 9.04 -3.48 -11.71
C LEU A 123 10.08 -3.55 -12.83
N ASN A 124 11.32 -3.27 -12.51
CA ASN A 124 12.42 -3.27 -13.48
C ASN A 124 13.70 -3.93 -12.95
N GLU A 125 13.57 -4.72 -11.89
CA GLU A 125 14.67 -5.39 -11.21
C GLU A 125 15.44 -6.31 -12.17
N MET A 126 14.74 -7.10 -12.99
CA MET A 126 15.37 -7.99 -13.98
C MET A 126 16.20 -7.24 -15.03
N ALA A 127 15.87 -5.98 -15.35
CA ALA A 127 16.66 -5.21 -16.31
C ALA A 127 18.08 -4.90 -15.81
N ILE A 128 18.31 -5.00 -14.50
CA ILE A 128 19.62 -4.80 -13.87
C ILE A 128 20.15 -6.09 -13.21
N GLY A 129 19.55 -7.25 -13.54
CA GLY A 129 20.00 -8.56 -13.06
C GLY A 129 19.68 -8.86 -11.60
N ILE A 130 18.68 -8.18 -11.04
CA ILE A 130 18.21 -8.44 -9.66
C ILE A 130 16.97 -9.33 -9.70
N ASP A 131 17.00 -10.42 -8.96
CA ASP A 131 15.86 -11.30 -8.75
C ASP A 131 14.89 -10.72 -7.73
N LEU A 132 13.62 -11.13 -7.83
CA LEU A 132 12.60 -10.83 -6.82
C LEU A 132 12.51 -12.02 -5.85
N PRO A 133 12.84 -11.83 -4.56
CA PRO A 133 12.68 -12.87 -3.55
C PRO A 133 11.24 -13.37 -3.42
N PRO A 134 11.02 -14.60 -2.91
CA PRO A 134 9.69 -15.22 -2.81
C PRO A 134 8.65 -14.39 -2.03
N ASP A 135 9.06 -13.68 -0.98
CA ASP A 135 8.21 -12.76 -0.20
C ASP A 135 7.71 -11.60 -1.05
N MET A 136 8.58 -10.99 -1.87
CA MET A 136 8.20 -9.92 -2.79
C MET A 136 7.30 -10.44 -3.92
N LEU A 137 7.56 -11.65 -4.44
CA LEU A 137 6.69 -12.30 -5.42
C LEU A 137 5.30 -12.60 -4.84
N SER A 138 5.22 -13.02 -3.57
CA SER A 138 3.96 -13.18 -2.85
C SER A 138 3.15 -11.88 -2.83
N ILE A 139 3.77 -10.75 -2.51
CA ILE A 139 3.12 -9.43 -2.51
C ILE A 139 2.54 -9.10 -3.89
N ILE A 140 3.32 -9.32 -4.95
CA ILE A 140 2.88 -9.06 -6.32
C ILE A 140 1.70 -9.97 -6.67
N SER A 141 1.78 -11.26 -6.35
CA SER A 141 0.76 -12.26 -6.69
C SER A 141 -0.58 -12.01 -5.99
N HIS A 142 -0.58 -11.44 -4.78
CA HIS A 142 -1.80 -11.02 -4.09
C HIS A 142 -2.47 -9.79 -4.71
N SER A 143 -1.67 -8.94 -5.34
CA SER A 143 -2.15 -7.65 -5.88
C SER A 143 -2.53 -7.71 -7.36
N ILE A 144 -1.88 -8.59 -8.13
CA ILE A 144 -2.01 -8.67 -9.59
C ILE A 144 -2.72 -9.97 -9.98
N SER A 145 -3.63 -9.88 -10.97
CA SER A 145 -4.31 -11.07 -11.47
C SER A 145 -3.32 -12.10 -12.04
N LYS A 146 -3.63 -13.39 -11.91
CA LYS A 146 -2.80 -14.48 -12.47
C LYS A 146 -2.48 -14.27 -13.95
N LYS A 147 -3.42 -13.68 -14.71
CA LYS A 147 -3.27 -13.38 -16.14
C LYS A 147 -2.15 -12.37 -16.41
N ASP A 148 -2.02 -11.36 -15.56
CA ASP A 148 -1.09 -10.24 -15.76
C ASP A 148 0.22 -10.41 -14.97
N LEU A 149 0.25 -11.32 -14.01
CA LEU A 149 1.36 -11.51 -13.07
C LEU A 149 2.69 -11.75 -13.78
N PHE A 150 2.74 -12.67 -14.76
CA PHE A 150 3.97 -12.98 -15.47
C PHE A 150 4.51 -11.75 -16.21
N GLU A 151 3.65 -11.02 -16.92
CA GLU A 151 4.05 -9.79 -17.63
C GLU A 151 4.59 -8.73 -16.66
N VAL A 152 3.86 -8.48 -15.57
CA VAL A 152 4.23 -7.43 -14.59
C VAL A 152 5.54 -7.76 -13.89
N ALA A 153 5.75 -9.02 -13.50
CA ALA A 153 6.94 -9.43 -12.76
C ALA A 153 8.20 -9.56 -13.63
N THR A 154 8.06 -9.90 -14.94
CA THR A 154 9.23 -10.33 -15.73
C THR A 154 9.58 -9.41 -16.90
N GLN A 155 8.66 -8.60 -17.41
CA GLN A 155 8.90 -7.84 -18.65
C GLN A 155 9.46 -6.42 -18.44
N CYS A 156 9.75 -6.01 -17.22
CA CYS A 156 10.27 -4.68 -16.87
C CYS A 156 9.49 -3.52 -17.51
N LYS A 157 8.20 -3.73 -17.76
CA LYS A 157 7.33 -2.71 -18.37
C LYS A 157 7.00 -1.60 -17.39
N MET A 158 7.10 -0.38 -17.88
CA MET A 158 6.71 0.82 -17.16
C MET A 158 5.32 1.29 -17.61
N TYR A 159 4.31 1.04 -16.80
CA TYR A 159 2.92 1.33 -17.10
C TYR A 159 2.57 2.80 -16.83
N THR A 160 1.78 3.40 -17.73
CA THR A 160 1.09 4.66 -17.42
C THR A 160 0.05 4.44 -16.31
N PRO A 161 -0.43 5.47 -15.60
CA PRO A 161 -1.43 5.27 -14.53
C PRO A 161 -2.69 4.54 -15.00
N LYS A 162 -3.16 4.82 -16.23
CA LYS A 162 -4.32 4.14 -16.81
C LYS A 162 -4.04 2.66 -17.12
N GLN A 163 -2.83 2.35 -17.58
CA GLN A 163 -2.40 0.95 -17.80
C GLN A 163 -2.20 0.22 -16.47
N ALA A 164 -1.57 0.88 -15.48
CA ALA A 164 -1.39 0.36 -14.13
C ALA A 164 -2.73 -0.02 -13.48
N TYR A 165 -3.77 0.83 -13.64
CA TYR A 165 -5.13 0.52 -13.23
C TYR A 165 -5.68 -0.73 -13.92
N LYS A 166 -5.51 -0.85 -15.24
CA LYS A 166 -5.98 -2.02 -16.01
C LYS A 166 -5.25 -3.32 -15.62
N LYS A 167 -4.02 -3.24 -15.16
CA LYS A 167 -3.18 -4.37 -14.74
C LYS A 167 -3.32 -4.70 -13.24
N GLY A 168 -4.12 -3.96 -12.46
CA GLY A 168 -4.28 -4.17 -11.03
C GLY A 168 -3.17 -3.57 -10.15
N LEU A 169 -2.18 -2.90 -10.74
CA LEU A 169 -1.15 -2.15 -9.99
C LEU A 169 -1.76 -1.00 -9.19
N ILE A 170 -2.90 -0.49 -9.62
CA ILE A 170 -3.71 0.55 -8.99
C ILE A 170 -5.14 0.02 -8.85
N ASN A 171 -5.78 0.22 -7.69
CA ASN A 171 -7.16 -0.21 -7.45
C ASN A 171 -8.19 0.82 -7.93
N GLU A 172 -7.86 2.11 -7.85
CA GLU A 172 -8.74 3.18 -8.33
C GLU A 172 -7.94 4.28 -9.02
N TYR A 173 -8.39 4.67 -10.22
CA TYR A 173 -7.73 5.68 -11.04
C TYR A 173 -8.51 7.00 -11.02
N ILE A 174 -7.87 8.06 -10.53
CA ILE A 174 -8.40 9.42 -10.53
C ILE A 174 -7.94 10.11 -11.80
N GLY A 175 -8.76 9.99 -12.85
CA GLY A 175 -8.38 10.25 -14.22
C GLY A 175 -8.82 11.59 -14.83
N ASN A 176 -9.17 12.61 -14.02
CA ASN A 176 -9.61 13.89 -14.56
C ASN A 176 -8.45 14.92 -14.63
N PRO A 177 -7.80 15.11 -15.79
CA PRO A 177 -6.69 16.06 -15.92
C PRO A 177 -7.11 17.54 -15.82
N PHE A 178 -8.39 17.83 -16.04
CA PHE A 178 -8.89 19.21 -16.02
C PHE A 178 -8.94 19.83 -14.62
N ILE A 179 -8.97 19.02 -13.57
CA ILE A 179 -8.95 19.52 -12.20
C ILE A 179 -7.57 19.92 -11.69
N GLY A 180 -6.49 19.59 -12.43
CA GLY A 180 -5.10 19.80 -12.02
C GLY A 180 -4.63 18.86 -10.91
N LYS A 181 -3.30 18.66 -10.80
CA LYS A 181 -2.71 17.69 -9.86
C LYS A 181 -3.06 17.96 -8.40
N LYS A 182 -3.00 19.22 -7.95
CA LYS A 182 -3.29 19.60 -6.56
C LYS A 182 -4.71 19.18 -6.13
N LYS A 183 -5.71 19.44 -6.98
CA LYS A 183 -7.10 19.02 -6.70
C LYS A 183 -7.26 17.51 -6.77
N ALA A 184 -6.57 16.83 -7.70
CA ALA A 184 -6.58 15.37 -7.79
C ALA A 184 -5.96 14.73 -6.54
N THR A 185 -4.86 15.27 -6.01
CA THR A 185 -4.25 14.83 -4.75
C THR A 185 -5.22 15.01 -3.57
N ALA A 186 -5.89 16.16 -3.49
CA ALA A 186 -6.88 16.41 -2.45
C ALA A 186 -8.06 15.42 -2.53
N GLU A 187 -8.52 15.11 -3.75
CA GLU A 187 -9.59 14.12 -3.98
C GLU A 187 -9.12 12.70 -3.63
N ALA A 188 -7.91 12.30 -4.03
CA ALA A 188 -7.33 11.02 -3.64
C ALA A 188 -7.26 10.89 -2.12
N LEU A 189 -6.77 11.91 -1.44
CA LEU A 189 -6.67 11.94 0.02
C LEU A 189 -8.05 11.89 0.69
N ARG A 190 -9.04 12.60 0.15
CA ARG A 190 -10.42 12.55 0.64
C ARG A 190 -10.99 11.13 0.55
N ARG A 191 -10.81 10.45 -0.60
CA ARG A 191 -11.27 9.07 -0.81
C ARG A 191 -10.52 8.10 0.09
N ALA A 192 -9.21 8.22 0.19
CA ALA A 192 -8.39 7.38 1.07
C ALA A 192 -8.82 7.50 2.54
N LYS A 193 -9.06 8.73 3.04
CA LYS A 193 -9.59 8.94 4.39
C LYS A 193 -10.98 8.33 4.59
N LYS A 194 -11.86 8.44 3.60
CA LYS A 194 -13.19 7.82 3.66
C LYS A 194 -13.09 6.30 3.74
N LEU A 195 -12.22 5.69 2.92
CA LEU A 195 -12.00 4.25 2.91
C LEU A 195 -11.36 3.78 4.23
N ALA A 196 -10.35 4.50 4.72
CA ALA A 196 -9.72 4.23 6.02
C ALA A 196 -10.75 4.27 7.15
N GLY A 197 -11.60 5.30 7.19
CA GLY A 197 -12.68 5.41 8.18
C GLY A 197 -13.69 4.27 8.10
N PHE A 198 -13.99 3.76 6.91
CA PHE A 198 -14.83 2.57 6.74
C PHE A 198 -14.20 1.33 7.39
N TYR A 199 -12.91 1.07 7.15
CA TYR A 199 -12.20 -0.07 7.72
C TYR A 199 -11.99 0.08 9.24
N ILE A 200 -11.66 1.28 9.73
CA ILE A 200 -11.58 1.55 11.18
C ILE A 200 -12.92 1.23 11.85
N ASN A 201 -14.04 1.66 11.25
CA ASN A 201 -15.37 1.37 11.78
C ASN A 201 -15.77 -0.12 11.67
N ALA A 202 -15.17 -0.87 10.74
CA ALA A 202 -15.34 -2.32 10.67
C ALA A 202 -14.69 -3.00 11.89
N GLY A 203 -13.54 -2.47 12.35
CA GLY A 203 -12.84 -2.96 13.53
C GLY A 203 -12.24 -4.36 13.34
N GLU A 204 -12.29 -5.20 14.38
CA GLU A 204 -11.72 -6.55 14.38
C GLU A 204 -12.09 -7.44 13.18
N PRO A 205 -13.33 -7.43 12.65
CA PRO A 205 -13.64 -8.16 11.42
C PRO A 205 -12.75 -7.81 10.24
N PHE A 206 -12.36 -6.53 10.06
CA PHE A 206 -11.41 -6.16 9.03
C PHE A 206 -10.02 -6.73 9.29
N VAL A 207 -9.52 -6.63 10.53
CA VAL A 207 -8.20 -7.14 10.90
C VAL A 207 -8.07 -8.62 10.57
N ARG A 208 -9.06 -9.43 11.00
CA ARG A 208 -9.05 -10.88 10.72
C ARG A 208 -9.17 -11.22 9.25
N LEU A 209 -10.02 -10.51 8.49
CA LEU A 209 -10.12 -10.72 7.05
C LEU A 209 -8.80 -10.38 6.34
N LYS A 210 -8.16 -9.27 6.73
CA LYS A 210 -6.85 -8.90 6.19
C LYS A 210 -5.82 -10.00 6.46
N GLN A 211 -5.71 -10.48 7.69
CA GLN A 211 -4.80 -11.55 8.07
C GLN A 211 -5.06 -12.83 7.28
N SER A 212 -6.32 -13.28 7.18
CA SER A 212 -6.69 -14.46 6.39
C SER A 212 -6.35 -14.32 4.91
N LEU A 213 -6.51 -13.13 4.32
CA LEU A 213 -6.16 -12.87 2.92
C LEU A 213 -4.64 -12.85 2.69
N MET A 214 -3.84 -12.57 3.72
CA MET A 214 -2.38 -12.43 3.59
C MET A 214 -1.60 -13.70 3.93
N HIS A 215 -2.18 -14.63 4.72
CA HIS A 215 -1.43 -15.73 5.32
C HIS A 215 -2.00 -17.14 5.08
N ASP A 216 -2.98 -17.34 4.21
CA ASP A 216 -3.64 -18.66 4.01
C ASP A 216 -3.98 -19.37 5.34
N THR A 217 -4.42 -18.61 6.35
CA THR A 217 -4.75 -19.15 7.69
C THR A 217 -6.11 -19.85 7.68
N GLU A 218 -6.25 -20.94 8.46
CA GLU A 218 -7.55 -21.55 8.71
C GLU A 218 -8.50 -20.53 9.34
N PHE A 219 -9.74 -20.53 8.86
CA PHE A 219 -10.77 -19.61 9.34
C PHE A 219 -11.37 -20.12 10.66
N ASP A 220 -11.31 -19.28 11.70
CA ASP A 220 -11.88 -19.61 13.01
C ASP A 220 -13.39 -19.29 13.05
N TYR A 221 -14.20 -20.34 12.89
CA TYR A 221 -15.66 -20.24 12.95
C TYR A 221 -16.20 -19.88 14.32
N GLU A 222 -15.50 -20.23 15.42
CA GLU A 222 -15.94 -19.89 16.79
C GLU A 222 -15.85 -18.37 17.00
N VAL A 223 -14.78 -17.76 16.52
CA VAL A 223 -14.62 -16.30 16.54
C VAL A 223 -15.69 -15.62 15.68
N LEU A 224 -16.05 -16.18 14.52
CA LEU A 224 -17.14 -15.65 13.69
C LEU A 224 -18.46 -15.64 14.47
N ILE A 225 -18.81 -16.77 15.08
CA ILE A 225 -20.06 -16.94 15.83
C ILE A 225 -20.09 -16.01 17.03
N SER A 226 -19.00 -15.94 17.80
CA SER A 226 -18.87 -15.01 18.93
C SER A 226 -19.10 -13.55 18.51
N ASN A 227 -18.48 -13.13 17.41
CA ASN A 227 -18.67 -11.79 16.86
C ASN A 227 -20.09 -11.51 16.38
N TRP A 228 -20.77 -12.50 15.81
CA TRP A 228 -22.18 -12.37 15.40
C TRP A 228 -23.05 -11.94 16.57
N PHE A 229 -22.85 -12.55 17.75
CA PHE A 229 -23.63 -12.24 18.96
C PHE A 229 -23.12 -11.02 19.73
N SER A 230 -22.00 -10.40 19.32
CA SER A 230 -21.50 -9.21 20.02
C SER A 230 -22.48 -8.04 19.96
N PRO A 231 -22.61 -7.25 21.03
CA PRO A 231 -23.51 -6.08 21.05
C PRO A 231 -23.24 -5.10 19.90
N GLU A 232 -21.97 -4.93 19.53
CA GLU A 232 -21.55 -4.04 18.45
C GLU A 232 -22.07 -4.54 17.09
N THR A 233 -21.89 -5.83 16.78
CA THR A 233 -22.36 -6.42 15.52
C THR A 233 -23.89 -6.38 15.46
N GLN A 234 -24.58 -6.72 16.54
CA GLN A 234 -26.03 -6.66 16.61
C GLN A 234 -26.57 -5.25 16.43
N ALA A 235 -25.89 -4.22 16.94
CA ALA A 235 -26.26 -2.83 16.70
C ALA A 235 -26.09 -2.44 15.23
N LYS A 236 -24.98 -2.84 14.58
CA LYS A 236 -24.76 -2.62 13.14
C LYS A 236 -25.83 -3.29 12.28
N ILE A 237 -26.20 -4.54 12.60
CA ILE A 237 -27.27 -5.29 11.90
C ILE A 237 -28.61 -4.56 12.04
N LYS A 238 -29.00 -4.17 13.24
CA LYS A 238 -30.25 -3.42 13.49
C LYS A 238 -30.30 -2.13 12.66
N LYS A 239 -29.20 -1.39 12.58
CA LYS A 239 -29.09 -0.18 11.76
C LYS A 239 -29.31 -0.46 10.28
N VAL A 240 -28.71 -1.54 9.74
CA VAL A 240 -28.93 -1.95 8.34
C VAL A 240 -30.39 -2.33 8.11
N MET A 241 -30.98 -3.16 8.97
CA MET A 241 -32.38 -3.57 8.87
C MET A 241 -33.35 -2.39 8.88
N SER A 242 -33.11 -1.40 9.75
CA SER A 242 -33.93 -0.17 9.79
C SER A 242 -33.85 0.67 8.51
N THR A 243 -32.75 0.59 7.78
CA THR A 243 -32.58 1.28 6.50
C THR A 243 -33.30 0.54 5.36
N LEU A 244 -33.31 -0.78 5.40
CA LEU A 244 -34.01 -1.61 4.40
C LEU A 244 -35.55 -1.54 4.55
N SER A 245 -36.05 -1.42 5.78
CA SER A 245 -37.51 -1.33 6.05
C SER A 245 -38.13 0.05 5.68
N LYS A 246 -37.30 1.06 5.32
CA LYS A 246 -37.75 2.39 4.89
C LYS A 246 -37.79 2.56 3.35
N LYS A 247 -37.45 1.52 2.60
CA LYS A 247 -37.60 1.43 1.14
C LYS A 247 -38.79 0.57 0.77
#